data_9a2e5d0943f6da5efc46516fe877be97
#
_entry.id   9a2e5d0943f6da5efc46516fe877be97
#
_cell.length_a   1.000
_cell.length_b   1.000
_cell.length_c   1.000
_cell.angle_alpha   90.00
_cell.angle_beta   90.00
_cell.angle_gamma   90.00
#
_symmetry.space_group_name_H-M   'P 1'
#
loop_
_entity.id
_entity.type
_entity.pdbx_description
1 polymer ?
#
loop_
_entity_poly.entity_id
_entity_poly.type
_entity_poly.pdbx_seq_one_letter_code
_entity_poly.pdbx_strand_id
1 'polypeptide(L)'
;MISQKSYIGNPHGGGGWFNRKLKFLPVFFGLIFSFNFIFSNNTSALFVPTLSATIDQANLQVNGNQVINSAAQTTELPLNFTVNTNNRTGYTATISTETDNTSLSNNTSSAGAKISSINSNAELSDLPNNTWGYKFGMSSNYAPIPALSTPAQILQTTGKTNGNESNQLNIGMKLADNLESGNYTNKLILSFVTNPYQMRAMMTNGPDFNTRVGNLDPNPAYYPDPAYPTPTKPSIKYFRRSQAAPSSNITSINIEDGEESDYEIKAWYNAADQSVYYYAEPNTVFLNQNSSSMFRWFTMIESLDFSNIDTSEVNTMSAMFYWMRNLKTINFGNFNTSKVTDMSAMFGCTFNLIELNLSTFDTSKVIGMSYMFHGTYVQKLDLSSFNTSNVINMYSMFEATSRLKEIKFGDNYNTEKVTNMGRMFTNTPVLVGLNLSKFNTKNVTNMAHMFESAKSIQSLDLSSFDTSNVMDMNAMFSSMYSIGSLDISNFNTQKVTDMNNMFSEMLELVTLDISNFNTKNVVNFESMFAIDESHSVGGGKLERIYVKNDFDLTSATDTSGLFKFQTRLRGGLGSFESNPRNANYAWLRVDRPGVQGYFTRKS
;
A
#
# COMPACT_ATOMS: atom_id res chain seq x y z
N MET A 1 48.13 12.27 13.28
CA MET A 1 47.40 11.71 14.44
C MET A 1 45.91 11.90 14.16
N ILE A 2 45.15 10.84 14.08
CA ILE A 2 43.69 10.89 13.90
C ILE A 2 43.04 10.74 15.28
N SER A 3 42.19 11.67 15.69
CA SER A 3 41.44 11.56 16.94
C SER A 3 39.95 11.29 16.65
N GLN A 4 39.38 10.45 17.47
CA GLN A 4 37.96 10.07 17.38
C GLN A 4 37.12 10.93 18.33
N LYS A 5 36.05 11.51 17.85
CA LYS A 5 34.99 12.12 18.67
C LYS A 5 33.66 11.44 18.39
N SER A 6 33.01 10.94 19.39
CA SER A 6 31.64 10.50 19.33
C SER A 6 30.75 11.46 20.13
N TYR A 7 29.59 11.81 19.55
CA TYR A 7 28.58 12.61 20.21
C TYR A 7 27.32 11.78 20.39
N ILE A 8 26.82 11.72 21.59
CA ILE A 8 25.51 11.14 21.89
C ILE A 8 24.56 12.32 22.06
N GLY A 9 23.63 12.46 21.14
CA GLY A 9 22.55 13.43 21.19
C GLY A 9 21.44 12.99 22.15
N ASN A 10 20.98 13.91 22.99
CA ASN A 10 19.90 13.66 23.95
C ASN A 10 18.52 13.81 23.24
N PRO A 11 17.54 12.96 23.46
CA PRO A 11 16.28 12.94 22.70
C PRO A 11 15.21 13.95 23.14
N HIS A 12 15.52 14.93 23.98
CA HIS A 12 14.50 15.92 24.35
C HIS A 12 14.81 17.29 23.75
N GLY A 13 13.85 17.77 22.94
CA GLY A 13 13.89 19.04 22.25
C GLY A 13 14.09 20.24 23.19
N GLY A 14 15.09 20.99 22.88
CA GLY A 14 15.39 22.25 23.53
C GLY A 14 16.88 22.54 23.36
N GLY A 15 17.21 23.49 22.44
CA GLY A 15 18.56 23.78 22.01
C GLY A 15 19.52 24.08 23.17
N GLY A 16 20.59 23.32 23.18
CA GLY A 16 21.69 23.56 24.06
C GLY A 16 22.82 22.57 23.79
N TRP A 17 23.78 22.99 23.01
CA TRP A 17 24.99 22.21 22.73
C TRP A 17 25.90 22.19 23.96
N PHE A 18 26.04 21.05 24.62
CA PHE A 18 27.07 20.86 25.63
C PHE A 18 28.30 20.17 25.01
N ASN A 19 29.35 20.95 24.78
CA ASN A 19 30.69 20.46 24.46
C ASN A 19 31.34 19.88 25.74
N ARG A 20 31.47 18.58 25.85
CA ARG A 20 32.43 17.96 26.78
C ARG A 20 33.55 17.29 26.01
N LYS A 21 34.74 17.86 26.08
CA LYS A 21 35.99 17.23 25.63
C LYS A 21 36.35 16.09 26.59
N LEU A 22 36.33 14.84 26.10
CA LEU A 22 36.94 13.72 26.79
C LEU A 22 38.26 13.37 26.10
N LYS A 23 39.38 13.55 26.76
CA LYS A 23 40.68 13.02 26.35
C LYS A 23 40.76 11.56 26.79
N PHE A 24 40.92 10.64 25.85
CA PHE A 24 41.16 9.23 26.17
C PHE A 24 42.66 8.92 26.06
N LEU A 25 43.22 8.39 27.16
CA LEU A 25 44.44 7.58 27.17
C LEU A 25 44.05 6.14 26.77
N PRO A 26 44.92 5.37 26.09
CA PRO A 26 44.61 4.01 25.69
C PRO A 26 44.68 3.06 26.89
N VAL A 27 43.54 2.72 27.47
CA VAL A 27 43.42 1.59 28.39
C VAL A 27 42.22 0.77 27.94
N PHE A 28 42.50 -0.47 27.59
CA PHE A 28 41.49 -1.50 27.34
C PHE A 28 40.61 -1.68 28.58
N PHE A 29 39.36 -1.22 28.53
CA PHE A 29 38.24 -1.76 29.32
C PHE A 29 36.97 -1.34 28.65
N GLY A 30 36.15 -2.33 28.29
CA GLY A 30 34.79 -2.12 27.86
C GLY A 30 33.98 -1.49 28.99
N LEU A 31 33.71 -0.20 28.89
CA LEU A 31 32.79 0.50 29.79
C LEU A 31 31.43 0.56 29.12
N ILE A 32 30.54 -0.34 29.57
CA ILE A 32 29.10 -0.20 29.40
C ILE A 32 28.68 0.93 30.35
N PHE A 33 28.39 2.12 29.82
CA PHE A 33 27.72 3.16 30.58
C PHE A 33 26.22 2.87 30.61
N SER A 34 25.75 2.26 31.69
CA SER A 34 24.33 2.27 32.04
C SER A 34 24.05 3.60 32.77
N PHE A 35 23.39 4.53 32.11
CA PHE A 35 22.75 5.65 32.76
C PHE A 35 21.45 5.20 33.39
N ASN A 36 21.42 4.98 34.72
CA ASN A 36 20.16 4.84 35.44
C ASN A 36 19.52 6.22 35.58
N PHE A 37 18.53 6.50 34.73
CA PHE A 37 17.56 7.55 35.00
C PHE A 37 16.55 7.00 36.01
N ILE A 38 16.47 7.56 37.19
CA ILE A 38 15.40 7.30 38.15
C ILE A 38 14.16 8.01 37.60
N PHE A 39 13.34 7.29 36.87
CA PHE A 39 11.96 7.69 36.60
C PHE A 39 11.05 7.02 37.62
N SER A 40 10.27 7.82 38.29
CA SER A 40 9.18 7.33 39.15
C SER A 40 8.12 6.68 38.27
N ASN A 41 7.93 5.36 38.46
CA ASN A 41 6.84 4.51 38.02
C ASN A 41 6.61 4.25 36.52
N ASN A 42 7.18 3.14 36.05
CA ASN A 42 6.53 2.06 35.30
C ASN A 42 6.10 2.31 33.86
N THR A 43 7.06 2.53 32.97
CA THR A 43 7.17 1.81 31.69
C THR A 43 8.55 2.11 31.13
N SER A 44 9.42 1.11 31.08
CA SER A 44 10.74 1.27 30.46
C SER A 44 10.55 1.31 28.94
N ALA A 45 11.15 2.31 28.30
CA ALA A 45 11.34 2.24 26.85
C ALA A 45 12.05 0.92 26.51
N LEU A 46 11.48 0.14 25.60
CA LEU A 46 12.05 -1.13 25.12
C LEU A 46 13.35 -0.89 24.33
N PHE A 47 13.56 0.31 23.89
CA PHE A 47 14.61 0.68 22.95
C PHE A 47 15.36 1.94 23.41
N VAL A 48 16.70 1.83 23.41
CA VAL A 48 17.61 2.96 23.59
C VAL A 48 18.56 3.01 22.41
N PRO A 49 18.59 4.10 21.63
CA PRO A 49 19.53 4.23 20.50
C PRO A 49 20.96 4.11 20.98
N THR A 50 21.74 3.27 20.32
CA THR A 50 23.19 3.12 20.59
C THR A 50 23.97 3.46 19.34
N LEU A 51 25.17 4.01 19.52
CA LEU A 51 26.13 4.25 18.46
C LEU A 51 27.53 3.96 18.98
N SER A 52 28.25 3.10 18.29
CA SER A 52 29.67 2.86 18.52
C SER A 52 30.43 2.88 17.20
N ALA A 53 31.66 3.35 17.22
CA ALA A 53 32.52 3.34 16.05
C ALA A 53 33.93 2.91 16.44
N THR A 54 34.58 2.17 15.58
CA THR A 54 35.97 1.74 15.70
C THR A 54 36.73 2.05 14.43
N ILE A 55 38.02 2.37 14.59
CA ILE A 55 38.96 2.54 13.48
C ILE A 55 40.08 1.54 13.61
N ASP A 56 40.57 1.02 12.49
CA ASP A 56 41.67 0.03 12.48
C ASP A 56 43.03 0.64 12.85
N GLN A 57 43.25 1.91 12.54
CA GLN A 57 44.52 2.59 12.77
C GLN A 57 44.29 4.03 13.29
N ALA A 58 44.82 4.33 14.46
CA ALA A 58 44.77 5.69 15.02
C ALA A 58 45.92 6.60 14.51
N ASN A 59 46.99 6.01 13.98
CA ASN A 59 48.16 6.69 13.44
C ASN A 59 48.48 6.18 12.04
N LEU A 60 48.46 7.06 11.07
CA LEU A 60 48.92 6.80 9.72
C LEU A 60 50.29 7.43 9.52
N GLN A 61 51.26 6.65 9.05
CA GLN A 61 52.63 7.11 8.83
C GLN A 61 53.09 6.77 7.41
N VAL A 62 53.83 7.72 6.82
CA VAL A 62 54.43 7.57 5.49
C VAL A 62 55.88 7.88 5.59
N ASN A 63 56.75 7.04 4.99
CA ASN A 63 58.13 7.40 4.75
C ASN A 63 58.18 8.26 3.48
N GLY A 64 58.31 9.59 3.67
CA GLY A 64 58.32 10.56 2.57
C GLY A 64 59.45 10.31 1.54
N ASN A 65 60.62 9.85 1.98
CA ASN A 65 61.72 9.53 1.05
C ASN A 65 61.37 8.36 0.13
N GLN A 66 60.61 7.37 0.58
CA GLN A 66 60.17 6.27 -0.30
C GLN A 66 59.15 6.76 -1.32
N VAL A 67 58.26 7.68 -0.96
CA VAL A 67 57.29 8.27 -1.90
C VAL A 67 57.98 9.15 -2.93
N ILE A 68 58.87 10.05 -2.51
CA ILE A 68 59.63 10.96 -3.42
C ILE A 68 60.49 10.16 -4.40
N ASN A 69 61.11 9.06 -3.97
CA ASN A 69 61.95 8.21 -4.82
C ASN A 69 61.16 7.18 -5.62
N SER A 70 59.85 7.15 -5.50
CA SER A 70 59.02 6.29 -6.36
C SER A 70 58.75 6.94 -7.72
N ALA A 71 58.52 6.12 -8.77
CA ALA A 71 58.26 6.62 -10.10
C ALA A 71 57.00 7.50 -10.21
N ALA A 72 56.01 7.27 -9.37
CA ALA A 72 54.77 8.03 -9.35
C ALA A 72 54.79 9.23 -8.38
N GLN A 73 55.72 9.25 -7.44
CA GLN A 73 55.79 10.23 -6.32
C GLN A 73 54.48 10.36 -5.52
N THR A 74 53.64 9.35 -5.58
CA THR A 74 52.31 9.30 -4.91
C THR A 74 52.23 8.15 -3.91
N THR A 75 51.39 8.29 -2.91
CA THR A 75 51.05 7.21 -2.01
C THR A 75 49.60 7.31 -1.54
N GLU A 76 49.01 6.17 -1.19
CA GLU A 76 47.67 6.04 -0.66
C GLU A 76 47.72 5.28 0.66
N LEU A 77 47.04 5.78 1.68
CA LEU A 77 46.94 5.19 3.01
C LEU A 77 45.47 4.84 3.27
N PRO A 78 45.11 3.55 3.30
CA PRO A 78 43.77 3.14 3.67
C PRO A 78 43.55 3.27 5.18
N LEU A 79 42.36 3.66 5.57
CA LEU A 79 41.84 3.68 6.91
C LEU A 79 40.46 3.06 6.90
N ASN A 80 40.26 1.99 7.65
CA ASN A 80 38.96 1.38 7.78
C ASN A 80 38.31 1.76 9.10
N PHE A 81 37.02 2.02 9.04
CA PHE A 81 36.21 2.23 10.22
C PHE A 81 34.93 1.39 10.16
N THR A 82 34.50 0.90 11.32
CA THR A 82 33.27 0.16 11.49
C THR A 82 32.35 0.93 12.43
N VAL A 83 31.08 1.06 12.06
CA VAL A 83 30.06 1.72 12.88
C VAL A 83 28.96 0.72 13.19
N ASN A 84 28.60 0.63 14.47
CA ASN A 84 27.46 -0.16 14.94
C ASN A 84 26.44 0.78 15.56
N THR A 85 25.21 0.72 15.04
CA THR A 85 24.07 1.41 15.59
C THR A 85 22.80 0.56 15.45
N ASN A 86 21.99 0.56 16.50
CA ASN A 86 20.64 0.04 16.45
C ASN A 86 19.62 1.14 16.05
N ASN A 87 20.09 2.38 15.81
CA ASN A 87 19.22 3.47 15.40
C ASN A 87 18.56 3.19 14.05
N ARG A 88 17.24 3.21 14.01
CA ARG A 88 16.43 2.89 12.83
C ARG A 88 16.57 3.89 11.70
N THR A 89 17.00 5.11 11.99
CA THR A 89 17.28 6.14 10.99
C THR A 89 18.74 6.18 10.56
N GLY A 90 19.58 5.32 11.15
CA GLY A 90 20.99 5.22 10.82
C GLY A 90 21.85 6.30 11.48
N TYR A 91 22.95 6.64 10.81
CA TYR A 91 23.94 7.61 11.30
C TYR A 91 24.51 8.43 10.14
N THR A 92 25.12 9.55 10.51
CA THR A 92 25.93 10.39 9.62
C THR A 92 27.38 10.37 10.07
N ALA A 93 28.31 10.16 9.13
CA ALA A 93 29.74 10.27 9.35
C ALA A 93 30.29 11.50 8.65
N THR A 94 31.13 12.26 9.35
CA THR A 94 31.83 13.43 8.79
C THR A 94 33.33 13.36 9.06
N ILE A 95 34.09 14.02 8.20
CA ILE A 95 35.53 14.19 8.36
C ILE A 95 35.90 15.68 8.46
N SER A 96 36.87 16.02 9.28
CA SER A 96 37.48 17.34 9.32
C SER A 96 38.91 17.26 9.91
N THR A 97 39.66 18.32 9.84
CA THR A 97 40.85 18.51 10.67
C THR A 97 40.48 18.92 12.10
N GLU A 98 41.42 18.80 13.07
CA GLU A 98 41.18 19.20 14.46
C GLU A 98 41.09 20.74 14.62
N THR A 99 41.65 21.48 13.67
CA THR A 99 41.63 22.95 13.58
C THR A 99 41.26 23.36 12.16
N ASP A 100 41.19 24.66 11.88
CA ASP A 100 40.96 25.11 10.49
C ASP A 100 42.21 25.01 9.59
N ASN A 101 43.35 24.57 10.13
CA ASN A 101 44.54 24.26 9.33
C ASN A 101 44.36 22.89 8.64
N THR A 102 44.22 22.91 7.34
CA THR A 102 44.05 21.70 6.50
C THR A 102 45.36 21.15 5.95
N SER A 103 46.51 21.77 6.25
CA SER A 103 47.83 21.33 5.79
C SER A 103 48.50 20.40 6.79
N LEU A 104 49.31 19.46 6.32
CA LEU A 104 50.31 18.80 7.14
C LEU A 104 51.46 19.80 7.36
N SER A 105 51.72 20.15 8.60
CA SER A 105 52.71 21.17 8.97
C SER A 105 53.99 20.54 9.50
N ASN A 106 55.14 21.03 9.06
CA ASN A 106 56.45 20.70 9.61
C ASN A 106 56.81 21.67 10.75
N ASN A 107 56.66 21.23 12.00
CA ASN A 107 56.87 22.06 13.17
C ASN A 107 58.35 22.40 13.44
N THR A 108 59.29 21.78 12.69
CA THR A 108 60.72 22.06 12.82
C THR A 108 61.24 22.92 11.65
N SER A 109 60.39 23.22 10.68
CA SER A 109 60.76 24.08 9.55
C SER A 109 60.81 25.54 9.95
N SER A 110 61.95 26.20 9.67
CA SER A 110 62.08 27.64 9.85
C SER A 110 61.41 28.44 8.72
N ALA A 111 61.18 27.80 7.56
CA ALA A 111 60.52 28.38 6.41
C ALA A 111 58.98 28.11 6.36
N GLY A 112 58.43 27.39 7.34
CA GLY A 112 57.02 27.08 7.41
C GLY A 112 56.59 26.04 6.35
N ALA A 113 57.45 25.07 6.03
CA ALA A 113 57.15 24.02 5.04
C ALA A 113 55.88 23.22 5.42
N LYS A 114 55.06 22.95 4.42
CA LYS A 114 53.78 22.25 4.55
C LYS A 114 53.43 21.41 3.33
N ILE A 115 52.63 20.39 3.52
CA ILE A 115 51.91 19.66 2.47
C ILE A 115 50.46 20.16 2.51
N SER A 116 50.07 20.89 1.47
CA SER A 116 48.77 21.59 1.48
C SER A 116 47.64 20.66 1.08
N SER A 117 46.43 20.94 1.55
CA SER A 117 45.23 20.30 0.99
C SER A 117 45.10 20.65 -0.50
N ILE A 118 44.60 19.72 -1.33
CA ILE A 118 44.20 20.07 -2.71
C ILE A 118 43.04 21.06 -2.67
N ASN A 119 42.87 21.81 -3.76
CA ASN A 119 41.80 22.84 -3.86
C ASN A 119 40.55 22.35 -4.63
N SER A 120 40.66 21.27 -5.36
CA SER A 120 39.58 20.64 -6.17
C SER A 120 39.80 19.14 -6.24
N ASN A 121 38.71 18.42 -6.57
CA ASN A 121 38.77 16.97 -6.72
C ASN A 121 39.69 16.57 -7.86
N ALA A 122 40.57 15.57 -7.64
CA ALA A 122 41.52 15.05 -8.61
C ALA A 122 41.81 13.56 -8.38
N GLU A 123 42.25 12.86 -9.44
CA GLU A 123 42.81 11.51 -9.30
C GLU A 123 44.17 11.56 -8.59
N LEU A 124 44.60 10.42 -8.01
CA LEU A 124 45.85 10.34 -7.27
C LEU A 124 47.08 10.79 -8.10
N SER A 125 47.14 10.40 -9.38
CA SER A 125 48.18 10.78 -10.35
C SER A 125 48.25 12.28 -10.63
N ASP A 126 47.09 12.94 -10.57
CA ASP A 126 46.89 14.33 -10.98
C ASP A 126 46.98 15.32 -9.79
N LEU A 127 47.22 14.81 -8.58
CA LEU A 127 47.43 15.67 -7.45
C LEU A 127 48.60 16.64 -7.72
N PRO A 128 48.45 17.92 -7.36
CA PRO A 128 49.59 18.84 -7.38
C PRO A 128 50.72 18.36 -6.43
N ASN A 129 51.97 18.72 -6.75
CA ASN A 129 53.09 18.40 -5.90
C ASN A 129 52.96 19.00 -4.48
N ASN A 130 53.38 18.22 -3.47
CA ASN A 130 53.32 18.58 -2.06
C ASN A 130 51.89 18.89 -1.59
N THR A 131 50.92 18.05 -2.10
CA THR A 131 49.51 18.13 -1.65
C THR A 131 49.00 16.79 -1.19
N TRP A 132 47.90 16.84 -0.44
CA TRP A 132 47.17 15.67 0.04
C TRP A 132 45.67 15.92 0.00
N GLY A 133 44.92 14.82 -0.01
CA GLY A 133 43.46 14.78 -0.05
C GLY A 133 42.91 13.48 0.52
N TYR A 134 41.60 13.36 0.57
CA TYR A 134 40.94 12.12 0.98
C TYR A 134 39.93 11.65 -0.07
N LYS A 135 39.68 10.36 -0.12
CA LYS A 135 38.54 9.79 -0.86
C LYS A 135 37.81 8.76 0.02
N PHE A 136 36.51 8.60 -0.22
CA PHE A 136 35.67 7.67 0.52
C PHE A 136 35.01 6.65 -0.40
N GLY A 137 35.01 5.39 0.04
CA GLY A 137 34.37 4.28 -0.70
C GLY A 137 35.00 4.07 -2.09
N MET A 138 34.14 3.91 -3.10
CA MET A 138 34.57 3.63 -4.48
C MET A 138 34.91 4.89 -5.30
N SER A 139 35.01 6.07 -4.70
CA SER A 139 35.41 7.27 -5.45
C SER A 139 36.79 7.09 -6.08
N SER A 140 36.94 7.47 -7.35
CA SER A 140 38.26 7.56 -8.03
C SER A 140 39.01 8.83 -7.63
N ASN A 141 38.27 9.90 -7.28
CA ASN A 141 38.81 11.22 -7.03
C ASN A 141 39.01 11.48 -5.53
N TYR A 142 40.14 12.10 -5.21
CA TYR A 142 40.42 12.69 -3.92
C TYR A 142 39.76 14.06 -3.80
N ALA A 143 39.19 14.35 -2.65
CA ALA A 143 38.59 15.63 -2.29
C ALA A 143 39.55 16.43 -1.40
N PRO A 144 39.41 17.77 -1.33
CA PRO A 144 40.11 18.62 -0.39
C PRO A 144 39.88 18.22 1.06
N ILE A 145 40.91 18.26 1.89
CA ILE A 145 40.78 18.02 3.34
C ILE A 145 39.93 19.13 3.96
N PRO A 146 38.83 18.83 4.62
CA PRO A 146 37.93 19.82 5.17
C PRO A 146 38.44 20.37 6.52
N ALA A 147 38.21 21.67 6.73
CA ALA A 147 38.53 22.35 7.98
C ALA A 147 37.57 21.96 9.10
N LEU A 148 37.91 22.26 10.35
CA LEU A 148 37.04 22.08 11.52
C LEU A 148 35.73 22.85 11.37
N SER A 149 35.79 24.09 10.89
CA SER A 149 34.64 24.96 10.69
C SER A 149 33.72 24.51 9.54
N THR A 150 34.21 23.66 8.62
CA THR A 150 33.50 23.17 7.45
C THR A 150 33.70 21.67 7.25
N PRO A 151 33.22 20.83 8.19
CA PRO A 151 33.38 19.38 8.08
C PRO A 151 32.61 18.83 6.86
N ALA A 152 33.19 17.85 6.18
CA ALA A 152 32.56 17.20 5.06
C ALA A 152 31.82 15.93 5.50
N GLN A 153 30.59 15.78 5.04
CA GLN A 153 29.85 14.53 5.20
C GLN A 153 30.41 13.49 4.21
N ILE A 154 30.86 12.35 4.75
CA ILE A 154 31.40 11.23 3.94
C ILE A 154 30.43 10.08 3.79
N LEU A 155 29.51 9.90 4.75
CA LEU A 155 28.52 8.84 4.73
C LEU A 155 27.26 9.27 5.48
N GLN A 156 26.10 8.88 4.95
CA GLN A 156 24.82 8.89 5.65
C GLN A 156 24.08 7.62 5.36
N THR A 157 23.65 6.91 6.40
CA THR A 157 22.86 5.69 6.31
C THR A 157 21.41 5.96 6.70
N THR A 158 20.50 5.05 6.35
CA THR A 158 19.05 5.21 6.61
C THR A 158 18.46 4.10 7.49
N GLY A 159 19.30 3.23 8.07
CA GLY A 159 18.85 2.10 8.88
C GLY A 159 19.87 1.63 9.90
N LYS A 160 19.49 0.64 10.71
CA LYS A 160 20.37 -0.09 11.63
C LYS A 160 21.57 -0.64 10.85
N THR A 161 22.73 -0.72 11.51
CA THR A 161 23.86 -1.48 10.97
C THR A 161 23.69 -2.97 11.25
N ASN A 162 24.24 -3.81 10.38
CA ASN A 162 24.22 -5.26 10.54
C ASN A 162 25.38 -5.80 11.40
N GLY A 163 26.12 -4.91 12.08
CA GLY A 163 27.19 -5.25 13.02
C GLY A 163 28.57 -5.44 12.41
N ASN A 164 28.70 -5.53 11.07
CA ASN A 164 29.97 -5.78 10.36
C ASN A 164 30.20 -4.84 9.17
N GLU A 165 29.61 -3.67 9.16
CA GLU A 165 29.79 -2.72 8.06
C GLU A 165 31.14 -2.03 8.19
N SER A 166 32.09 -2.43 7.36
CA SER A 166 33.39 -1.78 7.24
C SER A 166 33.38 -0.75 6.11
N ASN A 167 33.79 0.45 6.43
CA ASN A 167 33.88 1.56 5.48
C ASN A 167 35.34 1.97 5.32
N GLN A 168 35.76 2.22 4.08
CA GLN A 168 37.13 2.59 3.77
C GLN A 168 37.24 4.06 3.39
N LEU A 169 38.13 4.76 4.09
CA LEU A 169 38.60 6.08 3.79
C LEU A 169 40.06 5.97 3.35
N ASN A 170 40.43 6.62 2.27
CA ASN A 170 41.81 6.62 1.78
C ASN A 170 42.35 8.04 1.82
N ILE A 171 43.56 8.18 2.35
CA ILE A 171 44.34 9.44 2.35
C ILE A 171 45.37 9.32 1.25
N GLY A 172 45.29 10.18 0.24
CA GLY A 172 46.24 10.25 -0.85
C GLY A 172 47.13 11.47 -0.78
N MET A 173 48.38 11.32 -1.20
CA MET A 173 49.29 12.45 -1.30
C MET A 173 50.27 12.29 -2.47
N LYS A 174 50.76 13.41 -2.97
CA LYS A 174 51.86 13.51 -3.92
C LYS A 174 52.95 14.41 -3.37
N LEU A 175 54.19 13.92 -3.36
CA LEU A 175 55.34 14.58 -2.83
C LEU A 175 56.36 14.88 -3.92
N ALA A 176 57.15 15.94 -3.81
CA ALA A 176 58.17 16.30 -4.75
C ALA A 176 59.53 16.47 -4.08
N ASP A 177 60.61 16.42 -4.86
CA ASP A 177 62.00 16.46 -4.42
C ASP A 177 62.37 17.74 -3.70
N ASN A 178 61.60 18.81 -3.89
CA ASN A 178 61.81 20.10 -3.22
C ASN A 178 61.13 20.22 -1.83
N LEU A 179 60.54 19.12 -1.36
CA LEU A 179 59.95 19.11 0.00
C LEU A 179 61.07 19.15 1.05
N GLU A 180 61.03 20.13 1.97
CA GLU A 180 61.97 20.21 3.06
C GLU A 180 61.94 18.96 3.97
N SER A 181 63.09 18.49 4.42
CA SER A 181 63.13 17.34 5.31
C SER A 181 62.49 17.65 6.69
N GLY A 182 61.79 16.70 7.26
CA GLY A 182 61.15 16.86 8.56
C GLY A 182 59.87 16.02 8.70
N ASN A 183 59.21 16.19 9.85
CA ASN A 183 57.96 15.50 10.15
C ASN A 183 56.78 16.41 9.86
N TYR A 184 55.95 16.02 8.93
CA TYR A 184 54.74 16.71 8.54
C TYR A 184 53.53 16.04 9.21
N THR A 185 52.78 16.77 10.02
CA THR A 185 51.71 16.21 10.83
C THR A 185 50.43 17.05 10.76
N ASN A 186 49.30 16.40 10.84
CA ASN A 186 47.98 16.96 11.11
C ASN A 186 47.12 15.91 11.83
N LYS A 187 46.00 16.34 12.40
CA LYS A 187 45.04 15.46 13.01
C LYS A 187 43.72 15.53 12.22
N LEU A 188 43.26 14.39 11.79
CA LEU A 188 41.93 14.24 11.23
C LEU A 188 40.94 13.78 12.30
N ILE A 189 39.72 14.29 12.24
CA ILE A 189 38.60 13.91 13.09
C ILE A 189 37.55 13.24 12.23
N LEU A 190 37.24 12.00 12.56
CA LEU A 190 36.02 11.32 12.10
C LEU A 190 34.94 11.46 13.17
N SER A 191 33.85 12.08 12.83
CA SER A 191 32.71 12.24 13.74
C SER A 191 31.54 11.42 13.27
N PHE A 192 30.90 10.70 14.19
CA PHE A 192 29.74 9.86 13.94
C PHE A 192 28.60 10.35 14.81
N VAL A 193 27.44 10.60 14.20
CA VAL A 193 26.24 11.09 14.88
C VAL A 193 25.06 10.25 14.43
N THR A 194 24.24 9.78 15.36
CA THR A 194 22.97 9.15 14.99
C THR A 194 22.09 10.15 14.25
N ASN A 195 21.45 9.72 13.18
CA ASN A 195 20.44 10.55 12.53
C ASN A 195 19.29 10.82 13.50
N PRO A 196 18.56 11.93 13.35
CA PRO A 196 17.43 12.26 14.20
C PRO A 196 16.45 11.09 14.23
N TYR A 197 16.11 10.63 15.42
CA TYR A 197 15.19 9.54 15.64
C TYR A 197 14.17 9.92 16.72
N GLN A 198 12.90 9.78 16.37
CA GLN A 198 11.81 9.99 17.31
C GLN A 198 11.30 8.61 17.75
N MET A 199 11.37 8.34 19.04
CA MET A 199 10.85 7.11 19.65
C MET A 199 9.34 7.02 19.45
N ARG A 200 8.87 5.84 19.13
CA ARG A 200 7.46 5.58 18.80
C ARG A 200 6.92 4.33 19.45
N ALA A 201 5.62 4.35 19.78
CA ALA A 201 4.86 3.14 20.08
C ALA A 201 4.20 2.66 18.78
N MET A 202 4.48 1.43 18.36
CA MET A 202 3.91 0.82 17.16
C MET A 202 3.18 -0.46 17.52
N MET A 203 1.92 -0.59 17.10
CA MET A 203 1.16 -1.83 17.23
C MET A 203 1.76 -2.92 16.34
N THR A 204 1.63 -4.16 16.76
CA THR A 204 1.98 -5.32 15.94
C THR A 204 1.18 -5.35 14.63
N ASN A 205 1.59 -6.19 13.66
CA ASN A 205 0.88 -6.30 12.39
C ASN A 205 -0.59 -6.71 12.57
N GLY A 206 -1.43 -6.36 11.59
CA GLY A 206 -2.88 -6.52 11.70
C GLY A 206 -3.36 -7.94 12.02
N PRO A 207 -2.88 -9.02 11.36
CA PRO A 207 -3.24 -10.40 11.68
C PRO A 207 -2.86 -10.82 13.10
N ASP A 208 -1.67 -10.45 13.57
CA ASP A 208 -1.21 -10.74 14.92
C ASP A 208 -1.98 -9.92 15.97
N PHE A 209 -2.22 -8.63 15.71
CA PHE A 209 -3.12 -7.80 16.52
C PHE A 209 -4.51 -8.44 16.65
N ASN A 210 -5.11 -8.85 15.53
CA ASN A 210 -6.43 -9.49 15.51
C ASN A 210 -6.45 -10.75 16.39
N THR A 211 -5.39 -11.54 16.33
CA THR A 211 -5.23 -12.76 17.14
C THR A 211 -5.06 -12.42 18.61
N ARG A 212 -4.11 -11.56 18.96
CA ARG A 212 -3.81 -11.21 20.37
C ARG A 212 -5.01 -10.56 21.05
N VAL A 213 -5.56 -9.50 20.43
CA VAL A 213 -6.73 -8.78 20.98
C VAL A 213 -7.97 -9.67 20.97
N GLY A 214 -8.14 -10.49 19.93
CA GLY A 214 -9.24 -11.45 19.84
C GLY A 214 -9.22 -12.50 20.94
N ASN A 215 -8.05 -12.91 21.41
CA ASN A 215 -7.89 -13.87 22.52
C ASN A 215 -8.24 -13.26 23.89
N LEU A 216 -8.44 -11.95 23.97
CA LEU A 216 -9.00 -11.31 25.17
C LEU A 216 -10.51 -11.48 25.29
N ASP A 217 -11.19 -11.93 24.23
CA ASP A 217 -12.63 -12.22 24.29
C ASP A 217 -12.88 -13.44 25.18
N PRO A 218 -13.64 -13.31 26.29
CA PRO A 218 -13.89 -14.44 27.20
C PRO A 218 -14.77 -15.55 26.58
N ASN A 219 -15.47 -15.24 25.50
CA ASN A 219 -16.41 -16.17 24.86
C ASN A 219 -16.28 -16.13 23.32
N PRO A 220 -15.12 -16.47 22.75
CA PRO A 220 -14.97 -16.49 21.31
C PRO A 220 -15.93 -17.51 20.69
N ALA A 221 -16.75 -17.07 19.75
CA ALA A 221 -17.63 -17.94 18.97
C ALA A 221 -17.05 -18.16 17.57
N TYR A 222 -17.15 -19.39 17.08
CA TYR A 222 -16.79 -19.69 15.71
C TYR A 222 -17.96 -19.36 14.76
N TYR A 223 -17.66 -18.73 13.64
CA TYR A 223 -18.65 -18.54 12.60
C TYR A 223 -19.04 -19.91 12.01
N PRO A 224 -20.34 -20.19 11.81
CA PRO A 224 -20.81 -21.53 11.41
C PRO A 224 -20.48 -21.90 9.96
N ASP A 225 -19.85 -21.03 9.19
CA ASP A 225 -19.46 -21.30 7.81
C ASP A 225 -18.13 -22.07 7.76
N PRO A 226 -18.11 -23.30 7.23
CA PRO A 226 -16.87 -24.09 7.09
C PRO A 226 -15.80 -23.41 6.22
N ALA A 227 -16.18 -22.50 5.33
CA ALA A 227 -15.25 -21.74 4.50
C ALA A 227 -14.49 -20.63 5.29
N TYR A 228 -15.00 -20.29 6.49
CA TYR A 228 -14.44 -19.22 7.32
C TYR A 228 -14.34 -19.67 8.79
N PRO A 229 -13.41 -20.58 9.12
CA PRO A 229 -13.31 -21.16 10.47
C PRO A 229 -12.69 -20.21 11.52
N THR A 230 -12.61 -18.91 11.25
CA THR A 230 -12.02 -17.96 12.18
C THR A 230 -13.01 -17.58 13.27
N PRO A 231 -12.57 -17.51 14.57
CA PRO A 231 -13.46 -17.13 15.65
C PRO A 231 -13.92 -15.67 15.52
N THR A 232 -15.20 -15.43 15.77
CA THR A 232 -15.75 -14.09 15.98
C THR A 232 -15.44 -13.63 17.41
N LYS A 233 -15.51 -12.32 17.67
CA LYS A 233 -15.25 -11.71 18.98
C LYS A 233 -16.55 -11.08 19.51
N PRO A 234 -17.53 -11.89 19.95
CA PRO A 234 -18.87 -11.42 20.25
C PRO A 234 -19.00 -10.70 21.60
N SER A 235 -17.99 -10.77 22.48
CA SER A 235 -18.02 -10.08 23.78
C SER A 235 -17.35 -8.70 23.74
N ILE A 236 -16.55 -8.39 22.71
CA ILE A 236 -15.83 -7.12 22.61
C ILE A 236 -16.69 -6.11 21.84
N LYS A 237 -17.20 -5.10 22.57
CA LYS A 237 -18.04 -4.01 21.99
C LYS A 237 -17.26 -2.75 21.65
N TYR A 238 -16.13 -2.51 22.33
CA TYR A 238 -15.36 -1.30 22.14
C TYR A 238 -13.86 -1.59 22.18
N PHE A 239 -13.12 -0.85 21.40
CA PHE A 239 -11.66 -0.76 21.46
C PHE A 239 -11.28 0.68 21.76
N ARG A 240 -10.66 0.94 22.93
CA ARG A 240 -10.51 2.27 23.49
C ARG A 240 -9.11 2.51 24.04
N ARG A 241 -8.64 3.74 23.89
CA ARG A 241 -7.43 4.17 24.59
C ARG A 241 -7.71 4.41 26.07
N SER A 242 -6.83 3.89 26.94
CA SER A 242 -6.81 4.23 28.36
C SER A 242 -5.89 5.43 28.61
N GLN A 243 -6.24 6.26 29.59
CA GLN A 243 -5.41 7.38 30.03
C GLN A 243 -4.31 6.95 31.01
N ALA A 244 -4.39 5.74 31.55
CA ALA A 244 -3.45 5.18 32.50
C ALA A 244 -3.12 3.72 32.18
N ALA A 245 -1.91 3.30 32.58
CA ALA A 245 -1.50 1.89 32.51
C ALA A 245 -2.44 0.99 33.35
N PRO A 246 -2.62 -0.29 32.96
CA PRO A 246 -3.39 -1.23 33.76
C PRO A 246 -2.75 -1.40 35.13
N SER A 247 -3.58 -1.47 36.19
CA SER A 247 -3.11 -1.77 37.52
C SER A 247 -2.60 -3.23 37.59
N SER A 248 -1.71 -3.52 38.55
CA SER A 248 -1.01 -4.80 38.65
C SER A 248 -1.93 -6.04 38.82
N ASN A 249 -3.19 -5.83 39.25
CA ASN A 249 -4.19 -6.89 39.39
C ASN A 249 -4.98 -7.16 38.10
N ILE A 250 -4.75 -6.39 37.04
CA ILE A 250 -5.39 -6.60 35.74
C ILE A 250 -4.47 -7.42 34.83
N THR A 251 -4.97 -8.54 34.35
CA THR A 251 -4.27 -9.32 33.33
C THR A 251 -4.28 -8.54 32.01
N SER A 252 -3.11 -8.15 31.55
CA SER A 252 -2.90 -7.47 30.28
C SER A 252 -1.97 -8.27 29.37
N ILE A 253 -2.06 -8.03 28.09
CA ILE A 253 -1.17 -8.58 27.05
C ILE A 253 -0.42 -7.44 26.36
N ASN A 254 0.67 -7.78 25.73
CA ASN A 254 1.45 -6.87 24.88
C ASN A 254 0.94 -6.95 23.44
N ILE A 255 0.70 -5.80 22.81
CA ILE A 255 0.24 -5.69 21.42
C ILE A 255 1.15 -4.81 20.58
N GLU A 256 2.33 -4.45 21.07
CA GLU A 256 3.36 -3.76 20.30
C GLU A 256 4.03 -4.68 19.30
N ASP A 257 4.61 -4.06 18.26
CA ASP A 257 5.55 -4.70 17.35
C ASP A 257 6.91 -4.87 18.05
N GLY A 258 7.39 -6.12 18.10
CA GLY A 258 8.62 -6.45 18.86
C GLY A 258 9.90 -5.85 18.27
N GLU A 259 9.90 -5.50 16.97
CA GLU A 259 11.06 -4.95 16.29
C GLU A 259 10.97 -3.43 16.07
N GLU A 260 9.75 -2.92 15.83
CA GLU A 260 9.53 -1.54 15.41
C GLU A 260 8.98 -0.62 16.50
N SER A 261 8.51 -1.17 17.63
CA SER A 261 8.06 -0.36 18.77
C SER A 261 9.18 -0.09 19.75
N ASP A 262 9.22 1.13 20.27
CA ASP A 262 10.16 1.57 21.30
C ASP A 262 9.53 1.57 22.70
N TYR A 263 8.20 1.40 22.74
CA TYR A 263 7.42 1.38 23.96
C TYR A 263 6.52 0.15 23.99
N GLU A 264 6.25 -0.37 25.19
CA GLU A 264 5.21 -1.36 25.39
C GLU A 264 3.83 -0.78 25.08
N ILE A 265 2.96 -1.59 24.47
CA ILE A 265 1.55 -1.28 24.31
C ILE A 265 0.75 -2.37 25.02
N LYS A 266 0.22 -2.07 26.17
CA LYS A 266 -0.60 -3.00 26.96
C LYS A 266 -2.04 -2.99 26.49
N ALA A 267 -2.66 -4.16 26.38
CA ALA A 267 -4.10 -4.29 26.14
C ALA A 267 -4.74 -5.24 27.15
N TRP A 268 -5.99 -4.95 27.54
CA TRP A 268 -6.75 -5.78 28.48
C TRP A 268 -8.25 -5.66 28.25
N TYR A 269 -8.98 -6.71 28.57
CA TYR A 269 -10.45 -6.72 28.49
C TYR A 269 -11.08 -6.29 29.83
N ASN A 270 -12.08 -5.42 29.77
CA ASN A 270 -12.91 -5.03 30.90
C ASN A 270 -14.34 -5.56 30.69
N ALA A 271 -14.73 -6.52 31.53
CA ALA A 271 -16.04 -7.17 31.45
C ALA A 271 -17.21 -6.24 31.83
N ALA A 272 -16.98 -5.19 32.60
CA ALA A 272 -18.04 -4.29 33.06
C ALA A 272 -18.67 -3.49 31.92
N ASP A 273 -17.87 -3.09 30.92
CA ASP A 273 -18.33 -2.32 29.78
C ASP A 273 -18.03 -3.01 28.42
N GLN A 274 -17.53 -4.25 28.47
CA GLN A 274 -17.21 -5.07 27.30
C GLN A 274 -16.19 -4.40 26.35
N SER A 275 -15.26 -3.65 26.95
CA SER A 275 -14.21 -2.92 26.20
C SER A 275 -12.89 -3.65 26.27
N VAL A 276 -12.16 -3.64 25.17
CA VAL A 276 -10.69 -3.78 25.18
C VAL A 276 -10.10 -2.39 25.29
N TYR A 277 -9.35 -2.17 26.36
CA TYR A 277 -8.54 -0.97 26.53
C TYR A 277 -7.12 -1.23 26.08
N TYR A 278 -6.47 -0.20 25.52
CA TYR A 278 -5.03 -0.22 25.28
C TYR A 278 -4.38 1.02 25.91
N TYR A 279 -3.14 0.88 26.28
CA TYR A 279 -2.32 1.96 26.83
C TYR A 279 -0.90 1.90 26.27
N ALA A 280 -0.37 3.05 25.89
CA ALA A 280 1.03 3.31 25.62
C ALA A 280 1.43 4.64 26.24
N GLU A 281 2.70 4.79 26.64
CA GLU A 281 3.20 6.05 27.20
C GLU A 281 3.08 7.22 26.21
N PRO A 282 3.50 7.10 24.93
CA PRO A 282 3.28 8.15 23.95
C PRO A 282 1.80 8.36 23.64
N ASN A 283 1.39 9.61 23.47
CA ASN A 283 0.00 9.95 23.13
C ASN A 283 -0.42 9.39 21.76
N THR A 284 0.49 9.32 20.82
CA THR A 284 0.24 8.77 19.48
C THR A 284 0.83 7.37 19.40
N VAL A 285 0.04 6.45 18.84
CA VAL A 285 0.45 5.08 18.55
C VAL A 285 0.41 4.87 17.03
N PHE A 286 1.47 4.31 16.48
CA PHE A 286 1.56 4.01 15.05
C PHE A 286 0.96 2.64 14.75
N LEU A 287 0.28 2.52 13.63
CA LEU A 287 -0.05 1.22 13.08
C LEU A 287 1.13 0.65 12.29
N ASN A 288 1.23 -0.69 12.31
CA ASN A 288 2.22 -1.41 11.51
C ASN A 288 1.96 -1.22 10.01
N GLN A 289 3.01 -1.34 9.21
CA GLN A 289 2.93 -1.31 7.74
C GLN A 289 1.88 -2.29 7.19
N ASN A 290 1.78 -3.47 7.79
CA ASN A 290 0.73 -4.44 7.50
C ASN A 290 -0.39 -4.35 8.55
N SER A 291 -1.41 -3.54 8.26
CA SER A 291 -2.62 -3.43 9.08
C SER A 291 -3.82 -4.20 8.51
N SER A 292 -3.55 -5.16 7.61
CA SER A 292 -4.60 -6.02 7.03
C SER A 292 -5.31 -6.82 8.13
N SER A 293 -6.63 -6.99 7.97
CA SER A 293 -7.47 -7.80 8.86
C SER A 293 -7.46 -7.39 10.34
N MET A 294 -6.96 -6.20 10.70
CA MET A 294 -6.72 -5.78 12.09
C MET A 294 -7.97 -5.93 12.98
N PHE A 295 -9.12 -5.45 12.50
CA PHE A 295 -10.41 -5.55 13.22
C PHE A 295 -11.38 -6.56 12.58
N ARG A 296 -10.88 -7.42 11.70
CA ARG A 296 -11.71 -8.45 11.05
C ARG A 296 -12.41 -9.31 12.08
N TRP A 297 -13.74 -9.55 11.90
CA TRP A 297 -14.56 -10.41 12.75
C TRP A 297 -14.81 -9.89 14.19
N PHE A 298 -14.50 -8.63 14.49
CA PHE A 298 -14.97 -7.99 15.72
C PHE A 298 -16.43 -7.58 15.55
N THR A 299 -17.32 -8.57 15.56
CA THR A 299 -18.72 -8.43 15.11
C THR A 299 -19.57 -7.53 15.98
N MET A 300 -19.19 -7.28 17.24
CA MET A 300 -19.96 -6.48 18.20
C MET A 300 -19.43 -5.07 18.40
N ILE A 301 -18.26 -4.72 17.85
CA ILE A 301 -17.75 -3.35 17.96
C ILE A 301 -18.69 -2.40 17.22
N GLU A 302 -19.14 -1.36 17.96
CA GLU A 302 -20.09 -0.36 17.46
C GLU A 302 -19.42 0.90 16.91
N SER A 303 -18.26 1.27 17.43
CA SER A 303 -17.50 2.44 17.00
C SER A 303 -16.00 2.24 17.16
N LEU A 304 -15.24 2.87 16.28
CA LEU A 304 -13.78 2.96 16.35
C LEU A 304 -13.35 4.41 16.30
N ASP A 305 -12.30 4.74 17.07
CA ASP A 305 -11.70 6.07 17.12
C ASP A 305 -10.20 5.99 16.88
N PHE A 306 -9.73 6.58 15.76
CA PHE A 306 -8.36 6.65 15.34
C PHE A 306 -7.68 8.01 15.62
N SER A 307 -8.30 8.88 16.41
CA SER A 307 -7.77 10.25 16.66
C SER A 307 -6.37 10.29 17.24
N ASN A 308 -5.95 9.24 17.98
CA ASN A 308 -4.61 9.08 18.57
C ASN A 308 -3.77 7.99 17.88
N ILE A 309 -4.16 7.59 16.68
CA ILE A 309 -3.50 6.53 15.92
C ILE A 309 -2.94 7.13 14.64
N ASP A 310 -1.64 6.95 14.42
CA ASP A 310 -0.93 7.36 13.20
C ASP A 310 -0.85 6.19 12.22
N THR A 311 -1.39 6.41 11.02
CA THR A 311 -1.43 5.41 9.95
C THR A 311 -0.44 5.69 8.81
N SER A 312 0.45 6.69 8.99
CA SER A 312 1.36 7.16 7.94
C SER A 312 2.38 6.13 7.45
N GLU A 313 2.58 5.04 8.20
CA GLU A 313 3.46 3.94 7.83
C GLU A 313 2.74 2.78 7.14
N VAL A 314 1.41 2.80 7.08
CA VAL A 314 0.61 1.66 6.61
C VAL A 314 0.70 1.50 5.09
N ASN A 315 1.03 0.28 4.64
CA ASN A 315 1.11 -0.10 3.22
C ASN A 315 -0.10 -0.91 2.76
N THR A 316 -0.76 -1.66 3.67
CA THR A 316 -1.97 -2.42 3.37
C THR A 316 -3.00 -2.33 4.47
N MET A 317 -4.25 -2.09 4.07
CA MET A 317 -5.44 -2.06 4.91
C MET A 317 -6.48 -3.09 4.45
N SER A 318 -6.03 -4.11 3.72
CA SER A 318 -6.92 -5.15 3.18
C SER A 318 -7.73 -5.81 4.30
N ALA A 319 -9.05 -5.90 4.13
CA ALA A 319 -9.99 -6.48 5.08
C ALA A 319 -9.91 -5.90 6.52
N MET A 320 -9.38 -4.66 6.68
CA MET A 320 -9.12 -4.08 8.02
C MET A 320 -10.37 -4.06 8.90
N PHE A 321 -11.54 -3.76 8.35
CA PHE A 321 -12.84 -3.70 9.04
C PHE A 321 -13.83 -4.77 8.55
N TYR A 322 -13.33 -5.81 7.89
CA TYR A 322 -14.17 -6.83 7.26
C TYR A 322 -15.01 -7.61 8.29
N TRP A 323 -16.33 -7.75 8.02
CA TRP A 323 -17.29 -8.44 8.92
C TRP A 323 -17.46 -7.81 10.30
N MET A 324 -17.27 -6.50 10.43
CA MET A 324 -17.65 -5.76 11.64
C MET A 324 -19.14 -5.42 11.61
N ARG A 325 -19.98 -6.42 11.87
CA ARG A 325 -21.44 -6.37 11.64
C ARG A 325 -22.15 -5.21 12.33
N ASN A 326 -21.74 -4.85 13.57
CA ASN A 326 -22.38 -3.83 14.37
C ASN A 326 -21.68 -2.46 14.30
N LEU A 327 -20.64 -2.33 13.51
CA LEU A 327 -19.91 -1.07 13.35
C LEU A 327 -20.84 -0.01 12.74
N LYS A 328 -21.05 1.09 13.47
CA LYS A 328 -21.92 2.22 13.07
C LYS A 328 -21.12 3.42 12.61
N THR A 329 -20.00 3.69 13.30
CA THR A 329 -19.20 4.88 13.06
C THR A 329 -17.70 4.60 13.16
N ILE A 330 -16.92 5.28 12.34
CA ILE A 330 -15.46 5.33 12.43
C ILE A 330 -15.06 6.80 12.46
N ASN A 331 -14.37 7.19 13.54
CA ASN A 331 -13.65 8.46 13.56
C ASN A 331 -12.22 8.23 13.02
N PHE A 332 -11.96 8.66 11.81
CA PHE A 332 -10.65 8.50 11.19
C PHE A 332 -9.58 9.45 11.75
N GLY A 333 -9.97 10.57 12.41
CA GLY A 333 -8.99 11.53 12.90
C GLY A 333 -8.04 12.01 11.80
N ASN A 334 -6.74 11.82 12.01
CA ASN A 334 -5.68 12.14 11.05
C ASN A 334 -5.26 10.92 10.20
N PHE A 335 -6.20 10.08 9.80
CA PHE A 335 -5.94 8.87 9.04
C PHE A 335 -5.21 9.17 7.72
N ASN A 336 -4.01 8.66 7.57
CA ASN A 336 -3.16 8.88 6.40
C ASN A 336 -3.05 7.59 5.59
N THR A 337 -3.51 7.62 4.34
CA THR A 337 -3.51 6.47 3.44
C THR A 337 -2.52 6.62 2.27
N SER A 338 -1.65 7.64 2.29
CA SER A 338 -0.78 8.01 1.17
C SER A 338 0.27 6.94 0.78
N LYS A 339 0.51 5.95 1.64
CA LYS A 339 1.40 4.80 1.35
C LYS A 339 0.63 3.52 1.03
N VAL A 340 -0.69 3.50 1.20
CA VAL A 340 -1.50 2.29 1.06
C VAL A 340 -1.60 1.87 -0.40
N THR A 341 -1.31 0.59 -0.65
CA THR A 341 -1.37 -0.04 -1.98
C THR A 341 -2.53 -1.03 -2.12
N ASP A 342 -3.08 -1.53 -1.01
CA ASP A 342 -4.19 -2.48 -1.01
C ASP A 342 -5.27 -2.12 0.02
N MET A 343 -6.47 -1.83 -0.48
CA MET A 343 -7.68 -1.56 0.30
C MET A 343 -8.79 -2.60 0.03
N SER A 344 -8.41 -3.77 -0.51
CA SER A 344 -9.38 -4.83 -0.84
C SER A 344 -10.17 -5.24 0.40
N ALA A 345 -11.49 -5.37 0.27
CA ALA A 345 -12.44 -5.76 1.31
C ALA A 345 -12.42 -4.89 2.59
N MET A 346 -11.82 -3.67 2.55
CA MET A 346 -11.57 -2.88 3.76
C MET A 346 -12.83 -2.66 4.61
N PHE A 347 -13.98 -2.39 3.99
CA PHE A 347 -15.27 -2.16 4.67
C PHE A 347 -16.29 -3.27 4.39
N GLY A 348 -15.86 -4.39 3.84
CA GLY A 348 -16.77 -5.46 3.44
C GLY A 348 -17.60 -6.01 4.60
N CYS A 349 -18.91 -6.25 4.35
CA CYS A 349 -19.84 -6.82 5.32
C CYS A 349 -20.01 -6.02 6.63
N THR A 350 -19.95 -4.69 6.54
CA THR A 350 -20.25 -3.78 7.67
C THR A 350 -21.73 -3.37 7.63
N PHE A 351 -22.61 -4.25 8.10
CA PHE A 351 -24.08 -4.12 7.91
C PHE A 351 -24.75 -2.97 8.67
N ASN A 352 -24.09 -2.34 9.63
CA ASN A 352 -24.63 -1.21 10.39
C ASN A 352 -23.93 0.13 10.10
N LEU A 353 -22.92 0.12 9.20
CA LEU A 353 -22.25 1.33 8.77
C LEU A 353 -23.12 2.04 7.73
N ILE A 354 -23.80 3.11 8.14
CA ILE A 354 -24.78 3.84 7.30
C ILE A 354 -24.11 5.00 6.58
N GLU A 355 -23.15 5.65 7.24
CA GLU A 355 -22.39 6.80 6.75
C GLU A 355 -20.90 6.51 6.82
N LEU A 356 -20.17 6.94 5.81
CA LEU A 356 -18.72 6.73 5.69
C LEU A 356 -18.09 7.97 5.04
N ASN A 357 -17.29 8.69 5.82
CA ASN A 357 -16.55 9.84 5.31
C ASN A 357 -15.14 9.43 4.88
N LEU A 358 -14.89 9.47 3.57
CA LEU A 358 -13.62 9.11 2.96
C LEU A 358 -12.87 10.31 2.37
N SER A 359 -13.25 11.53 2.70
CA SER A 359 -12.73 12.77 2.08
C SER A 359 -11.22 12.96 2.29
N THR A 360 -10.63 12.36 3.32
CA THR A 360 -9.18 12.42 3.63
C THR A 360 -8.37 11.29 3.03
N PHE A 361 -9.01 10.34 2.35
CA PHE A 361 -8.32 9.18 1.79
C PHE A 361 -7.54 9.55 0.53
N ASP A 362 -6.23 9.38 0.58
CA ASP A 362 -5.35 9.39 -0.60
C ASP A 362 -5.24 7.96 -1.14
N THR A 363 -5.82 7.73 -2.31
CA THR A 363 -5.80 6.41 -2.97
C THR A 363 -4.85 6.35 -4.16
N SER A 364 -3.99 7.35 -4.32
CA SER A 364 -3.13 7.50 -5.51
C SER A 364 -2.14 6.35 -5.73
N LYS A 365 -1.82 5.58 -4.67
CA LYS A 365 -0.95 4.39 -4.76
C LYS A 365 -1.70 3.07 -4.71
N VAL A 366 -3.03 3.09 -4.56
CA VAL A 366 -3.81 1.86 -4.40
C VAL A 366 -3.89 1.10 -5.72
N ILE A 367 -3.62 -0.20 -5.65
CA ILE A 367 -3.65 -1.16 -6.76
C ILE A 367 -4.85 -2.08 -6.64
N GLY A 368 -5.21 -2.50 -5.40
CA GLY A 368 -6.32 -3.40 -5.11
C GLY A 368 -7.49 -2.70 -4.42
N MET A 369 -8.71 -2.77 -5.02
CA MET A 369 -9.96 -2.29 -4.42
C MET A 369 -11.09 -3.33 -4.52
N SER A 370 -10.75 -4.61 -4.78
CA SER A 370 -11.77 -5.66 -4.84
C SER A 370 -12.52 -5.79 -3.51
N TYR A 371 -13.83 -6.00 -3.59
CA TYR A 371 -14.71 -6.15 -2.42
C TYR A 371 -14.71 -4.97 -1.42
N MET A 372 -14.13 -3.79 -1.75
CA MET A 372 -13.88 -2.73 -0.77
C MET A 372 -15.13 -2.34 0.03
N PHE A 373 -16.29 -2.28 -0.63
CA PHE A 373 -17.58 -1.94 -0.02
C PHE A 373 -18.59 -3.09 -0.11
N HIS A 374 -18.15 -4.31 -0.44
CA HIS A 374 -19.03 -5.47 -0.58
C HIS A 374 -19.92 -5.65 0.64
N GLY A 375 -21.24 -5.73 0.43
CA GLY A 375 -22.20 -5.98 1.51
C GLY A 375 -22.30 -4.88 2.57
N THR A 376 -21.79 -3.68 2.35
CA THR A 376 -22.01 -2.55 3.28
C THR A 376 -23.43 -2.02 3.17
N TYR A 377 -23.91 -1.38 4.26
CA TYR A 377 -25.24 -0.75 4.31
C TYR A 377 -25.19 0.78 4.17
N VAL A 378 -24.07 1.32 3.68
CA VAL A 378 -23.97 2.75 3.36
C VAL A 378 -25.04 3.15 2.35
N GLN A 379 -25.66 4.32 2.55
CA GLN A 379 -26.72 4.80 1.66
C GLN A 379 -26.18 5.67 0.53
N LYS A 380 -25.08 6.35 0.79
CA LYS A 380 -24.36 7.21 -0.18
C LYS A 380 -22.87 7.03 -0.04
N LEU A 381 -22.16 7.01 -1.15
CA LEU A 381 -20.71 6.99 -1.20
C LEU A 381 -20.21 8.21 -1.98
N ASP A 382 -19.49 9.10 -1.32
CA ASP A 382 -18.73 10.17 -1.98
C ASP A 382 -17.26 9.72 -2.14
N LEU A 383 -16.89 9.40 -3.39
CA LEU A 383 -15.55 8.98 -3.79
C LEU A 383 -14.82 10.10 -4.53
N SER A 384 -15.19 11.38 -4.30
CA SER A 384 -14.60 12.53 -4.98
C SER A 384 -13.10 12.69 -4.70
N SER A 385 -12.62 12.20 -3.54
CA SER A 385 -11.19 12.20 -3.18
C SER A 385 -10.39 11.09 -3.86
N PHE A 386 -11.05 10.07 -4.44
CA PHE A 386 -10.37 8.88 -4.92
C PHE A 386 -9.62 9.15 -6.24
N ASN A 387 -8.34 8.83 -6.23
CA ASN A 387 -7.52 8.68 -7.42
C ASN A 387 -7.33 7.17 -7.68
N THR A 388 -7.96 6.66 -8.73
CA THR A 388 -7.93 5.23 -9.06
C THR A 388 -7.03 4.89 -10.24
N SER A 389 -6.15 5.82 -10.64
CA SER A 389 -5.28 5.67 -11.83
C SER A 389 -4.30 4.49 -11.77
N ASN A 390 -4.06 3.92 -10.57
CA ASN A 390 -3.21 2.75 -10.39
C ASN A 390 -3.98 1.47 -10.09
N VAL A 391 -5.31 1.55 -9.96
CA VAL A 391 -6.13 0.38 -9.61
C VAL A 391 -6.23 -0.59 -10.79
N ILE A 392 -5.96 -1.87 -10.51
CA ILE A 392 -6.00 -2.96 -11.50
C ILE A 392 -7.25 -3.83 -11.31
N ASN A 393 -7.74 -3.95 -10.07
CA ASN A 393 -8.83 -4.85 -9.74
C ASN A 393 -9.93 -4.14 -8.93
N MET A 394 -11.16 -4.10 -9.50
CA MET A 394 -12.38 -3.57 -8.88
C MET A 394 -13.47 -4.64 -8.76
N TYR A 395 -13.09 -5.94 -8.80
CA TYR A 395 -14.03 -7.05 -8.68
C TYR A 395 -14.90 -6.92 -7.44
N SER A 396 -16.22 -7.05 -7.58
CA SER A 396 -17.18 -6.98 -6.48
C SER A 396 -17.11 -5.70 -5.60
N MET A 397 -16.55 -4.60 -6.10
CA MET A 397 -16.26 -3.41 -5.26
C MET A 397 -17.50 -2.90 -4.52
N PHE A 398 -18.68 -2.92 -5.16
CA PHE A 398 -19.96 -2.48 -4.58
C PHE A 398 -21.00 -3.61 -4.52
N GLU A 399 -20.59 -4.87 -4.69
CA GLU A 399 -21.50 -6.00 -4.67
C GLU A 399 -22.29 -6.08 -3.37
N ALA A 400 -23.57 -6.44 -3.46
CA ALA A 400 -24.48 -6.64 -2.33
C ALA A 400 -24.67 -5.40 -1.41
N THR A 401 -24.40 -4.20 -1.90
CA THR A 401 -24.68 -2.96 -1.19
C THR A 401 -26.18 -2.64 -1.24
N SER A 402 -26.96 -3.39 -0.49
CA SER A 402 -28.42 -3.43 -0.62
C SER A 402 -29.15 -2.14 -0.24
N ARG A 403 -28.46 -1.16 0.37
CA ARG A 403 -29.01 0.15 0.77
C ARG A 403 -28.40 1.34 0.00
N LEU A 404 -27.45 1.09 -0.89
CA LEU A 404 -26.72 2.13 -1.63
C LEU A 404 -27.62 2.74 -2.70
N LYS A 405 -27.92 4.03 -2.57
CA LYS A 405 -28.78 4.82 -3.48
C LYS A 405 -27.98 5.66 -4.47
N GLU A 406 -26.79 6.09 -4.08
CA GLU A 406 -26.00 7.07 -4.83
C GLU A 406 -24.50 6.80 -4.65
N ILE A 407 -23.75 6.88 -5.74
CA ILE A 407 -22.29 6.92 -5.77
C ILE A 407 -21.87 8.19 -6.53
N LYS A 408 -21.01 8.99 -5.91
CA LYS A 408 -20.40 10.15 -6.55
C LYS A 408 -18.93 9.84 -6.84
N PHE A 409 -18.58 9.74 -8.10
CA PHE A 409 -17.19 9.60 -8.56
C PHE A 409 -16.56 10.98 -8.74
N GLY A 410 -15.28 11.14 -8.39
CA GLY A 410 -14.53 12.39 -8.54
C GLY A 410 -13.87 12.53 -9.91
N ASP A 411 -13.19 13.66 -10.11
CA ASP A 411 -12.50 13.93 -11.38
C ASP A 411 -11.26 13.04 -11.60
N ASN A 412 -10.64 12.57 -10.52
CA ASN A 412 -9.50 11.66 -10.57
C ASN A 412 -9.89 10.18 -10.59
N TYR A 413 -11.20 9.87 -10.66
CA TYR A 413 -11.66 8.49 -10.79
C TYR A 413 -11.38 8.02 -12.22
N ASN A 414 -10.43 7.10 -12.36
CA ASN A 414 -9.94 6.60 -13.65
C ASN A 414 -9.80 5.07 -13.59
N THR A 415 -10.34 4.39 -14.59
CA THR A 415 -10.33 2.92 -14.65
C THR A 415 -9.45 2.37 -15.78
N GLU A 416 -8.57 3.18 -16.35
CA GLU A 416 -7.76 2.79 -17.52
C GLU A 416 -6.91 1.54 -17.30
N LYS A 417 -6.39 1.32 -16.07
CA LYS A 417 -5.59 0.14 -15.73
C LYS A 417 -6.40 -1.05 -15.25
N VAL A 418 -7.71 -0.87 -15.04
CA VAL A 418 -8.55 -1.94 -14.49
C VAL A 418 -8.73 -3.06 -15.52
N THR A 419 -8.46 -4.28 -15.09
CA THR A 419 -8.61 -5.49 -15.90
C THR A 419 -9.84 -6.32 -15.50
N ASN A 420 -10.32 -6.16 -14.26
CA ASN A 420 -11.43 -6.92 -13.72
C ASN A 420 -12.48 -6.01 -13.06
N MET A 421 -13.67 -5.96 -13.65
CA MET A 421 -14.87 -5.28 -13.15
C MET A 421 -16.03 -6.24 -12.89
N GLY A 422 -15.76 -7.56 -12.88
CA GLY A 422 -16.78 -8.55 -12.59
C GLY A 422 -17.48 -8.25 -11.26
N ARG A 423 -18.80 -8.44 -11.23
CA ARG A 423 -19.67 -8.23 -10.06
C ARG A 423 -19.64 -6.83 -9.44
N MET A 424 -19.08 -5.82 -10.13
CA MET A 424 -18.81 -4.51 -9.50
C MET A 424 -20.07 -3.89 -8.89
N PHE A 425 -21.22 -4.02 -9.52
CA PHE A 425 -22.53 -3.50 -9.05
C PHE A 425 -23.58 -4.59 -8.87
N THR A 426 -23.15 -5.85 -8.73
CA THR A 426 -24.06 -6.98 -8.52
C THR A 426 -24.88 -6.78 -7.25
N ASN A 427 -26.18 -7.06 -7.34
CA ASN A 427 -27.11 -7.00 -6.21
C ASN A 427 -27.09 -5.64 -5.48
N THR A 428 -27.24 -4.55 -6.27
CA THR A 428 -27.44 -3.19 -5.80
C THR A 428 -28.90 -2.76 -6.03
N PRO A 429 -29.88 -3.34 -5.34
CA PRO A 429 -31.29 -3.31 -5.73
C PRO A 429 -31.96 -1.94 -5.63
N VAL A 430 -31.37 -0.98 -4.89
CA VAL A 430 -31.95 0.36 -4.67
C VAL A 430 -31.15 1.48 -5.32
N LEU A 431 -30.06 1.14 -6.03
CA LEU A 431 -29.26 2.10 -6.78
C LEU A 431 -30.07 2.56 -8.01
N VAL A 432 -30.38 3.85 -8.09
CA VAL A 432 -31.31 4.37 -9.12
C VAL A 432 -30.60 5.07 -10.27
N GLY A 433 -29.41 5.61 -10.05
CA GLY A 433 -28.60 6.29 -11.06
C GLY A 433 -27.13 5.98 -10.90
N LEU A 434 -26.42 5.84 -12.02
CA LEU A 434 -25.01 5.53 -12.07
C LEU A 434 -24.34 6.32 -13.20
N ASN A 435 -23.46 7.24 -12.84
CA ASN A 435 -22.67 7.98 -13.82
C ASN A 435 -21.36 7.24 -14.13
N LEU A 436 -21.29 6.65 -15.33
CA LEU A 436 -20.14 5.86 -15.80
C LEU A 436 -19.22 6.64 -16.76
N SER A 437 -19.41 7.95 -16.95
CA SER A 437 -18.64 8.75 -17.91
C SER A 437 -17.13 8.78 -17.66
N LYS A 438 -16.67 8.45 -16.45
CA LYS A 438 -15.25 8.32 -16.06
C LYS A 438 -14.68 6.91 -16.26
N PHE A 439 -15.50 5.96 -16.72
CA PHE A 439 -15.06 4.56 -16.88
C PHE A 439 -14.39 4.37 -18.24
N ASN A 440 -13.09 4.11 -18.21
CA ASN A 440 -12.33 3.63 -19.36
C ASN A 440 -12.16 2.12 -19.23
N THR A 441 -12.82 1.35 -20.10
CA THR A 441 -12.85 -0.12 -19.99
C THR A 441 -11.93 -0.82 -20.99
N LYS A 442 -11.09 -0.09 -21.70
CA LYS A 442 -10.20 -0.60 -22.75
C LYS A 442 -9.39 -1.84 -22.35
N ASN A 443 -8.94 -1.91 -21.10
CA ASN A 443 -8.13 -3.01 -20.59
C ASN A 443 -8.92 -4.08 -19.84
N VAL A 444 -10.24 -3.91 -19.71
CA VAL A 444 -11.08 -4.85 -18.97
C VAL A 444 -11.27 -6.15 -19.76
N THR A 445 -11.03 -7.27 -19.10
CA THR A 445 -11.20 -8.61 -19.66
C THR A 445 -12.39 -9.36 -19.06
N ASN A 446 -12.85 -8.96 -17.87
CA ASN A 446 -13.97 -9.57 -17.15
C ASN A 446 -15.01 -8.52 -16.76
N MET A 447 -16.23 -8.65 -17.28
CA MET A 447 -17.43 -7.89 -16.95
C MET A 447 -18.59 -8.80 -16.48
N ALA A 448 -18.29 -10.07 -16.14
CA ALA A 448 -19.30 -11.00 -15.68
C ALA A 448 -20.08 -10.45 -14.49
N HIS A 449 -21.42 -10.56 -14.53
CA HIS A 449 -22.33 -10.12 -13.47
C HIS A 449 -22.24 -8.61 -13.13
N MET A 450 -21.63 -7.76 -13.97
CA MET A 450 -21.28 -6.38 -13.57
C MET A 450 -22.48 -5.59 -13.04
N PHE A 451 -23.66 -5.75 -13.62
CA PHE A 451 -24.90 -5.07 -13.22
C PHE A 451 -26.00 -6.05 -12.81
N GLU A 452 -25.67 -7.31 -12.57
CA GLU A 452 -26.65 -8.33 -12.18
C GLU A 452 -27.45 -7.89 -10.96
N SER A 453 -28.77 -7.99 -11.03
CA SER A 453 -29.69 -7.60 -9.95
C SER A 453 -29.57 -6.13 -9.49
N ALA A 454 -29.12 -5.23 -10.35
CA ALA A 454 -29.23 -3.78 -10.16
C ALA A 454 -30.65 -3.33 -10.52
N LYS A 455 -31.64 -3.75 -9.72
CA LYS A 455 -33.07 -3.80 -10.05
C LYS A 455 -33.73 -2.45 -10.29
N SER A 456 -33.22 -1.36 -9.68
CA SER A 456 -33.84 -0.03 -9.74
C SER A 456 -33.21 0.91 -10.78
N ILE A 457 -32.13 0.49 -11.46
CA ILE A 457 -31.52 1.28 -12.53
C ILE A 457 -32.46 1.30 -13.73
N GLN A 458 -32.89 2.51 -14.16
CA GLN A 458 -33.82 2.70 -15.28
C GLN A 458 -33.10 3.01 -16.59
N SER A 459 -31.89 3.56 -16.52
CA SER A 459 -31.05 3.87 -17.68
C SER A 459 -29.57 3.73 -17.33
N LEU A 460 -28.77 3.31 -18.32
CA LEU A 460 -27.32 3.27 -18.25
C LEU A 460 -26.75 3.94 -19.50
N ASP A 461 -25.84 4.88 -19.30
CA ASP A 461 -25.00 5.41 -20.38
C ASP A 461 -23.70 4.58 -20.41
N LEU A 462 -23.58 3.72 -21.44
CA LEU A 462 -22.43 2.86 -21.68
C LEU A 462 -21.58 3.35 -22.87
N SER A 463 -21.78 4.59 -23.33
CA SER A 463 -21.08 5.14 -24.48
C SER A 463 -19.55 5.22 -24.31
N SER A 464 -19.06 5.27 -23.06
CA SER A 464 -17.64 5.24 -22.73
C SER A 464 -17.01 3.83 -22.73
N PHE A 465 -17.82 2.77 -22.85
CA PHE A 465 -17.32 1.38 -22.73
C PHE A 465 -16.66 0.91 -24.02
N ASP A 466 -15.41 0.48 -23.92
CA ASP A 466 -14.71 -0.30 -24.93
C ASP A 466 -14.64 -1.75 -24.43
N THR A 467 -15.35 -2.66 -25.14
CA THR A 467 -15.42 -4.08 -24.78
C THR A 467 -14.50 -4.97 -25.63
N SER A 468 -13.62 -4.37 -26.41
CA SER A 468 -12.77 -5.10 -27.38
C SER A 468 -11.84 -6.14 -26.76
N ASN A 469 -11.58 -6.05 -25.45
CA ASN A 469 -10.76 -7.00 -24.71
C ASN A 469 -11.55 -7.91 -23.77
N VAL A 470 -12.87 -7.74 -23.67
CA VAL A 470 -13.72 -8.52 -22.76
C VAL A 470 -13.88 -9.94 -23.27
N MET A 471 -13.65 -10.91 -22.39
CA MET A 471 -13.79 -12.34 -22.65
C MET A 471 -15.00 -12.95 -21.96
N ASP A 472 -15.45 -12.35 -20.85
CA ASP A 472 -16.55 -12.86 -20.04
C ASP A 472 -17.61 -11.77 -19.81
N MET A 473 -18.82 -12.01 -20.31
CA MET A 473 -20.01 -11.16 -20.14
C MET A 473 -21.17 -11.95 -19.50
N ASN A 474 -20.87 -13.08 -18.84
CA ASN A 474 -21.86 -13.87 -18.14
C ASN A 474 -22.72 -12.99 -17.24
N ALA A 475 -24.05 -13.10 -17.34
CA ALA A 475 -25.06 -12.41 -16.54
C ALA A 475 -24.86 -10.87 -16.40
N MET A 476 -24.14 -10.22 -17.34
CA MET A 476 -23.76 -8.81 -17.19
C MET A 476 -24.93 -7.88 -16.89
N PHE A 477 -26.11 -8.12 -17.50
CA PHE A 477 -27.33 -7.33 -17.31
C PHE A 477 -28.50 -8.15 -16.72
N SER A 478 -28.20 -9.33 -16.18
CA SER A 478 -29.23 -10.22 -15.63
C SER A 478 -30.02 -9.53 -14.51
N SER A 479 -31.34 -9.72 -14.49
CA SER A 479 -32.23 -9.22 -13.45
C SER A 479 -32.22 -7.69 -13.27
N MET A 480 -31.93 -6.93 -14.33
CA MET A 480 -32.13 -5.49 -14.35
C MET A 480 -33.60 -5.17 -14.65
N TYR A 481 -34.45 -5.30 -13.64
CA TYR A 481 -35.92 -5.31 -13.81
C TYR A 481 -36.50 -4.01 -14.34
N SER A 482 -35.86 -2.86 -14.07
CA SER A 482 -36.44 -1.53 -14.37
C SER A 482 -35.92 -0.88 -15.65
N ILE A 483 -34.93 -1.49 -16.32
CA ILE A 483 -34.33 -0.89 -17.50
C ILE A 483 -35.24 -1.13 -18.73
N GLY A 484 -35.76 -0.05 -19.33
CA GLY A 484 -36.66 -0.12 -20.48
C GLY A 484 -35.97 -0.09 -21.83
N SER A 485 -34.76 0.44 -21.89
CA SER A 485 -33.92 0.51 -23.09
C SER A 485 -32.45 0.35 -22.73
N LEU A 486 -31.67 -0.26 -23.61
CA LEU A 486 -30.25 -0.51 -23.42
C LEU A 486 -29.53 -0.25 -24.75
N ASP A 487 -28.67 0.78 -24.79
CA ASP A 487 -27.80 1.04 -25.94
C ASP A 487 -26.42 0.41 -25.70
N ILE A 488 -26.13 -0.61 -26.49
CA ILE A 488 -24.85 -1.36 -26.52
C ILE A 488 -24.30 -1.42 -27.95
N SER A 489 -24.63 -0.42 -28.76
CA SER A 489 -24.20 -0.35 -30.17
C SER A 489 -22.67 -0.26 -30.34
N ASN A 490 -21.96 0.21 -29.31
CA ASN A 490 -20.50 0.27 -29.26
C ASN A 490 -19.82 -1.03 -28.78
N PHE A 491 -20.56 -2.05 -28.34
CA PHE A 491 -19.98 -3.28 -27.83
C PHE A 491 -19.30 -4.10 -28.93
N ASN A 492 -18.08 -4.53 -28.68
CA ASN A 492 -17.34 -5.49 -29.48
C ASN A 492 -17.25 -6.82 -28.73
N THR A 493 -17.91 -7.87 -29.26
CA THR A 493 -17.96 -9.18 -28.61
C THR A 493 -17.05 -10.22 -29.26
N GLN A 494 -16.10 -9.81 -30.10
CA GLN A 494 -15.25 -10.73 -30.86
C GLN A 494 -14.44 -11.68 -29.98
N LYS A 495 -14.06 -11.27 -28.75
CA LYS A 495 -13.28 -12.08 -27.80
C LYS A 495 -14.14 -12.78 -26.76
N VAL A 496 -15.44 -12.48 -26.70
CA VAL A 496 -16.33 -13.04 -25.68
C VAL A 496 -16.52 -14.53 -25.88
N THR A 497 -16.38 -15.27 -24.79
CA THR A 497 -16.55 -16.73 -24.74
C THR A 497 -17.75 -17.15 -23.92
N ASP A 498 -18.26 -16.33 -23.01
CA ASP A 498 -19.41 -16.62 -22.16
C ASP A 498 -20.44 -15.48 -22.19
N MET A 499 -21.67 -15.81 -22.59
CA MET A 499 -22.85 -14.94 -22.59
C MET A 499 -24.03 -15.56 -21.83
N ASN A 500 -23.74 -16.56 -20.96
CA ASN A 500 -24.77 -17.19 -20.14
C ASN A 500 -25.55 -16.12 -19.38
N ASN A 501 -26.87 -16.19 -19.37
CA ASN A 501 -27.78 -15.29 -18.67
C ASN A 501 -27.60 -13.78 -18.98
N MET A 502 -26.87 -13.39 -20.03
CA MET A 502 -26.45 -11.98 -20.23
C MET A 502 -27.63 -10.99 -20.19
N PHE A 503 -28.77 -11.32 -20.71
CA PHE A 503 -30.00 -10.52 -20.77
C PHE A 503 -31.19 -11.21 -20.09
N SER A 504 -30.94 -12.17 -19.22
CA SER A 504 -32.02 -12.86 -18.51
C SER A 504 -32.74 -11.91 -17.54
N GLU A 505 -34.03 -12.13 -17.31
CA GLU A 505 -34.82 -11.37 -16.31
C GLU A 505 -34.87 -9.85 -16.57
N MET A 506 -34.70 -9.36 -17.81
CA MET A 506 -34.88 -7.94 -18.15
C MET A 506 -36.36 -7.66 -18.43
N LEU A 507 -37.15 -7.49 -17.35
CA LEU A 507 -38.61 -7.51 -17.41
C LEU A 507 -39.22 -6.31 -18.16
N GLU A 508 -38.62 -5.12 -18.08
CA GLU A 508 -39.14 -3.89 -18.70
C GLU A 508 -38.56 -3.64 -20.10
N LEU A 509 -37.52 -4.38 -20.51
CA LEU A 509 -36.89 -4.21 -21.84
C LEU A 509 -37.85 -4.61 -22.95
N VAL A 510 -38.13 -3.70 -23.90
CA VAL A 510 -39.07 -3.94 -25.00
C VAL A 510 -38.36 -4.38 -26.27
N THR A 511 -37.24 -3.77 -26.58
CA THR A 511 -36.43 -4.10 -27.74
C THR A 511 -34.96 -4.20 -27.36
N LEU A 512 -34.23 -5.11 -27.99
CA LEU A 512 -32.80 -5.30 -27.81
C LEU A 512 -32.11 -5.30 -29.16
N ASP A 513 -31.13 -4.40 -29.32
CA ASP A 513 -30.32 -4.32 -30.53
C ASP A 513 -28.93 -4.87 -30.26
N ILE A 514 -28.64 -6.04 -30.82
CA ILE A 514 -27.36 -6.73 -30.76
C ILE A 514 -26.79 -6.98 -32.16
N SER A 515 -27.10 -6.07 -33.08
CA SER A 515 -26.70 -6.20 -34.49
C SER A 515 -25.18 -6.12 -34.70
N ASN A 516 -24.45 -5.58 -33.71
CA ASN A 516 -22.98 -5.51 -33.66
C ASN A 516 -22.34 -6.77 -33.05
N PHE A 517 -23.08 -7.71 -32.50
CA PHE A 517 -22.52 -8.88 -31.83
C PHE A 517 -21.85 -9.85 -32.82
N ASN A 518 -20.66 -10.30 -32.46
CA ASN A 518 -19.95 -11.42 -33.04
C ASN A 518 -19.96 -12.60 -32.06
N THR A 519 -20.63 -13.69 -32.43
CA THR A 519 -20.86 -14.83 -31.54
C THR A 519 -19.97 -16.04 -31.85
N LYS A 520 -19.01 -15.90 -32.78
CA LYS A 520 -18.17 -17.01 -33.28
C LYS A 520 -17.40 -17.73 -32.18
N ASN A 521 -16.90 -16.98 -31.16
CA ASN A 521 -16.09 -17.54 -30.08
C ASN A 521 -16.90 -17.89 -28.83
N VAL A 522 -18.21 -17.63 -28.83
CA VAL A 522 -19.05 -17.86 -27.66
C VAL A 522 -19.33 -19.35 -27.51
N VAL A 523 -19.00 -19.87 -26.34
CA VAL A 523 -19.12 -21.28 -25.96
C VAL A 523 -20.43 -21.52 -25.20
N ASN A 524 -20.84 -20.54 -24.38
CA ASN A 524 -22.00 -20.69 -23.50
C ASN A 524 -23.02 -19.57 -23.72
N PHE A 525 -24.25 -19.98 -24.10
CA PHE A 525 -25.42 -19.12 -24.31
C PHE A 525 -26.58 -19.51 -23.36
N GLU A 526 -26.33 -20.37 -22.37
CA GLU A 526 -27.38 -20.85 -21.48
C GLU A 526 -28.24 -19.69 -20.97
N SER A 527 -29.57 -19.83 -21.11
CA SER A 527 -30.58 -18.90 -20.58
C SER A 527 -30.37 -17.42 -20.95
N MET A 528 -29.65 -17.12 -22.07
CA MET A 528 -29.22 -15.74 -22.43
C MET A 528 -30.37 -14.73 -22.43
N PHE A 529 -31.59 -15.10 -22.79
CA PHE A 529 -32.79 -14.26 -22.84
C PHE A 529 -33.92 -14.78 -21.95
N ALA A 530 -33.65 -15.67 -21.03
CA ALA A 530 -34.69 -16.36 -20.24
C ALA A 530 -35.39 -15.42 -19.23
N ILE A 531 -36.61 -15.77 -18.90
CA ILE A 531 -37.33 -15.27 -17.73
C ILE A 531 -37.49 -16.45 -16.76
N ASP A 532 -37.41 -16.19 -15.45
CA ASP A 532 -37.66 -17.19 -14.41
C ASP A 532 -39.15 -17.53 -14.28
N GLU A 533 -39.45 -18.72 -13.81
CA GLU A 533 -40.83 -19.17 -13.59
C GLU A 533 -41.61 -18.28 -12.64
N SER A 534 -40.96 -17.67 -11.65
CA SER A 534 -41.61 -16.75 -10.70
C SER A 534 -42.15 -15.48 -11.37
N HIS A 535 -41.58 -15.08 -12.52
CA HIS A 535 -42.04 -13.95 -13.34
C HIS A 535 -42.79 -14.38 -14.62
N SER A 536 -43.09 -15.67 -14.77
CA SER A 536 -43.75 -16.21 -15.96
C SER A 536 -45.19 -15.68 -16.18
N VAL A 537 -45.90 -15.34 -15.07
CA VAL A 537 -47.20 -14.68 -15.13
C VAL A 537 -47.01 -13.19 -15.40
N GLY A 538 -47.32 -12.76 -16.62
CA GLY A 538 -47.06 -11.39 -17.10
C GLY A 538 -45.82 -11.28 -17.99
N GLY A 539 -44.85 -12.16 -17.82
CA GLY A 539 -43.62 -12.28 -18.63
C GLY A 539 -42.80 -11.01 -18.76
N GLY A 540 -41.65 -11.08 -19.38
CA GLY A 540 -40.90 -9.91 -19.82
C GLY A 540 -41.62 -9.17 -20.96
N LYS A 541 -41.31 -7.89 -21.15
CA LYS A 541 -41.86 -7.03 -22.20
C LYS A 541 -41.10 -7.16 -23.53
N LEU A 542 -40.09 -8.02 -23.64
CA LEU A 542 -39.24 -8.14 -24.83
C LEU A 542 -40.05 -8.65 -26.03
N GLU A 543 -40.18 -7.79 -27.03
CA GLU A 543 -40.94 -8.06 -28.25
C GLU A 543 -40.04 -8.32 -29.46
N ARG A 544 -38.87 -7.67 -29.53
CA ARG A 544 -37.96 -7.74 -30.67
C ARG A 544 -36.50 -7.80 -30.26
N ILE A 545 -35.75 -8.67 -30.94
CA ILE A 545 -34.27 -8.68 -30.88
C ILE A 545 -33.75 -8.42 -32.30
N TYR A 546 -32.99 -7.33 -32.45
CA TYR A 546 -32.41 -6.93 -33.72
C TYR A 546 -30.99 -7.47 -33.86
N VAL A 547 -30.69 -8.13 -34.98
CA VAL A 547 -29.38 -8.66 -35.32
C VAL A 547 -29.04 -8.36 -36.79
N LYS A 548 -27.75 -8.39 -37.12
CA LYS A 548 -27.29 -8.30 -38.52
C LYS A 548 -27.39 -9.64 -39.22
N ASN A 549 -26.99 -10.71 -38.56
CA ASN A 549 -26.92 -12.07 -39.08
C ASN A 549 -27.46 -13.08 -38.06
N ASP A 550 -27.67 -14.33 -38.48
CA ASP A 550 -27.86 -15.45 -37.55
C ASP A 550 -26.66 -15.56 -36.60
N PHE A 551 -26.86 -16.08 -35.41
CA PHE A 551 -25.75 -16.35 -34.51
C PHE A 551 -24.83 -17.43 -35.08
N ASP A 552 -23.53 -17.23 -35.03
CA ASP A 552 -22.53 -18.26 -35.28
C ASP A 552 -22.42 -19.13 -34.03
N LEU A 553 -22.82 -20.38 -34.15
CA LEU A 553 -22.86 -21.37 -33.06
C LEU A 553 -21.73 -22.40 -33.19
N THR A 554 -20.72 -22.14 -34.03
CA THR A 554 -19.65 -23.11 -34.31
C THR A 554 -18.88 -23.53 -33.03
N SER A 555 -18.73 -22.62 -32.08
CA SER A 555 -18.05 -22.86 -30.79
C SER A 555 -19.01 -23.22 -29.65
N ALA A 556 -20.32 -23.13 -29.85
CA ALA A 556 -21.31 -23.29 -28.80
C ALA A 556 -21.38 -24.74 -28.27
N THR A 557 -21.27 -24.88 -26.95
CA THR A 557 -21.45 -26.16 -26.23
C THR A 557 -22.69 -26.15 -25.35
N ASP A 558 -23.17 -24.99 -24.91
CA ASP A 558 -24.40 -24.87 -24.15
C ASP A 558 -25.31 -23.79 -24.73
N THR A 559 -26.52 -24.19 -25.08
CA THR A 559 -27.60 -23.35 -25.60
C THR A 559 -28.90 -23.67 -24.88
N SER A 560 -28.85 -24.20 -23.66
CA SER A 560 -30.03 -24.62 -22.92
C SER A 560 -30.83 -23.41 -22.42
N GLY A 561 -32.13 -23.54 -22.32
CA GLY A 561 -33.00 -22.56 -21.65
C GLY A 561 -33.13 -21.18 -22.29
N LEU A 562 -32.57 -20.95 -23.48
CA LEU A 562 -32.37 -19.65 -24.12
C LEU A 562 -33.51 -18.63 -23.98
N PHE A 563 -34.75 -19.02 -24.20
CA PHE A 563 -35.92 -18.15 -24.31
C PHE A 563 -37.03 -18.54 -23.34
N LYS A 564 -36.70 -19.26 -22.25
CA LYS A 564 -37.70 -19.69 -21.26
C LYS A 564 -38.63 -18.53 -20.89
N PHE A 565 -39.93 -18.72 -20.94
CA PHE A 565 -40.99 -17.79 -20.58
C PHE A 565 -41.03 -16.43 -21.34
N GLN A 566 -40.32 -16.28 -22.45
CA GLN A 566 -40.41 -15.09 -23.33
C GLN A 566 -41.66 -15.14 -24.18
N THR A 567 -42.82 -14.91 -23.59
CA THR A 567 -44.14 -15.08 -24.26
C THR A 567 -44.47 -14.02 -25.30
N ARG A 568 -43.83 -12.82 -25.21
CA ARG A 568 -44.09 -11.68 -26.13
C ARG A 568 -43.14 -11.62 -27.31
N LEU A 569 -42.01 -12.34 -27.25
CA LEU A 569 -40.96 -12.28 -28.27
C LEU A 569 -41.46 -12.81 -29.62
N ARG A 570 -41.23 -12.07 -30.69
CA ARG A 570 -41.58 -12.40 -32.07
C ARG A 570 -40.39 -12.15 -32.99
N GLY A 571 -40.24 -13.00 -33.98
CA GLY A 571 -39.31 -12.77 -35.08
C GLY A 571 -39.78 -11.66 -36.03
N GLY A 572 -38.94 -11.30 -37.00
CA GLY A 572 -39.19 -10.20 -37.94
C GLY A 572 -40.46 -10.36 -38.77
N LEU A 573 -40.79 -11.57 -39.13
CA LEU A 573 -42.04 -11.92 -39.85
C LEU A 573 -43.16 -12.39 -38.92
N GLY A 574 -42.96 -12.29 -37.59
CA GLY A 574 -43.95 -12.67 -36.59
C GLY A 574 -43.86 -14.13 -36.08
N SER A 575 -42.82 -14.85 -36.45
CA SER A 575 -42.59 -16.21 -35.95
C SER A 575 -42.45 -16.23 -34.42
N PHE A 576 -43.03 -17.22 -33.79
CA PHE A 576 -42.95 -17.49 -32.37
C PHE A 576 -43.14 -18.98 -32.05
N GLU A 577 -42.56 -19.41 -30.91
CA GLU A 577 -42.79 -20.72 -30.33
C GLU A 577 -43.93 -20.62 -29.31
N SER A 578 -44.97 -21.45 -29.48
CA SER A 578 -46.17 -21.42 -28.61
C SER A 578 -45.87 -21.74 -27.16
N ASN A 579 -44.87 -22.60 -26.92
CA ASN A 579 -44.28 -22.82 -25.61
C ASN A 579 -42.80 -22.40 -25.61
N PRO A 580 -42.47 -21.21 -25.15
CA PRO A 580 -41.09 -20.69 -25.20
C PRO A 580 -40.02 -21.57 -24.52
N ARG A 581 -40.42 -22.51 -23.64
CA ARG A 581 -39.50 -23.51 -23.07
C ARG A 581 -38.95 -24.48 -24.15
N ASN A 582 -39.66 -24.65 -25.27
CA ASN A 582 -39.25 -25.51 -26.36
C ASN A 582 -38.33 -24.78 -27.36
N ALA A 583 -38.24 -23.47 -27.29
CA ALA A 583 -37.39 -22.70 -28.18
C ALA A 583 -35.91 -22.99 -27.86
N ASN A 584 -35.25 -23.68 -28.78
CA ASN A 584 -33.85 -24.10 -28.68
C ASN A 584 -32.95 -23.22 -29.56
N TYR A 585 -31.70 -23.62 -29.74
CA TYR A 585 -30.69 -22.90 -30.53
C TYR A 585 -31.15 -22.60 -31.97
N ALA A 586 -32.06 -23.37 -32.55
CA ALA A 586 -32.59 -23.14 -33.90
C ALA A 586 -33.35 -21.81 -34.02
N TRP A 587 -33.74 -21.18 -32.89
CA TRP A 587 -34.41 -19.89 -32.86
C TRP A 587 -33.43 -18.71 -32.78
N LEU A 588 -32.11 -18.94 -32.61
CA LEU A 588 -31.05 -17.93 -32.65
C LEU A 588 -30.72 -17.47 -34.08
N ARG A 589 -31.73 -17.19 -34.86
CA ARG A 589 -31.60 -16.82 -36.27
C ARG A 589 -32.66 -15.80 -36.70
N VAL A 590 -32.36 -15.13 -37.79
CA VAL A 590 -33.25 -14.16 -38.40
C VAL A 590 -34.51 -14.88 -38.94
N ASP A 591 -35.69 -14.35 -38.56
CA ASP A 591 -36.96 -14.76 -39.10
C ASP A 591 -37.08 -14.30 -40.56
N ARG A 592 -37.21 -15.27 -41.50
CA ARG A 592 -37.26 -15.03 -42.94
C ARG A 592 -38.12 -16.08 -43.65
N PRO A 593 -38.55 -15.83 -44.89
CA PRO A 593 -39.42 -16.79 -45.62
C PRO A 593 -38.85 -18.22 -45.58
N GLY A 594 -39.65 -19.14 -45.05
CA GLY A 594 -39.29 -20.56 -44.91
C GLY A 594 -38.34 -20.90 -43.73
N VAL A 595 -37.93 -19.91 -42.93
CA VAL A 595 -37.03 -20.11 -41.79
C VAL A 595 -37.53 -19.33 -40.59
N GLN A 596 -38.15 -20.02 -39.65
CA GLN A 596 -38.60 -19.41 -38.38
C GLN A 596 -37.41 -19.08 -37.46
N GLY A 597 -37.46 -17.96 -36.77
CA GLY A 597 -36.46 -17.53 -35.79
C GLY A 597 -37.00 -16.39 -34.93
N TYR A 598 -36.33 -16.08 -33.81
CA TYR A 598 -36.74 -14.96 -32.96
C TYR A 598 -36.10 -13.63 -33.33
N PHE A 599 -35.15 -13.61 -34.26
CA PHE A 599 -34.45 -12.38 -34.59
C PHE A 599 -35.11 -11.60 -35.73
N THR A 600 -35.07 -10.30 -35.60
CA THR A 600 -35.44 -9.35 -36.65
C THR A 600 -34.15 -8.83 -37.27
N ARG A 601 -34.06 -8.88 -38.62
CA ARG A 601 -32.89 -8.33 -39.32
C ARG A 601 -32.88 -6.81 -39.18
N LYS A 602 -31.76 -6.25 -38.73
CA LYS A 602 -31.53 -4.82 -38.81
C LYS A 602 -31.05 -4.47 -40.22
N SER A 603 -31.73 -3.50 -40.85
CA SER A 603 -31.36 -2.98 -42.17
C SER A 603 -30.08 -2.13 -42.12
#